data_9c9942ce991a528bb873123d802ab959
#
_entry.id   9c9942ce991a528bb873123d802ab959
#
_cell.length_a   1.000
_cell.length_b   1.000
_cell.length_c   1.000
_cell.angle_alpha   90.00
_cell.angle_beta   90.00
_cell.angle_gamma   90.00
#
_symmetry.space_group_name_H-M   'P 1'
#
loop_
_entity.id
_entity.type
_entity.pdbx_description
1 polymer ?
#
loop_
_entity_poly.entity_id
_entity_poly.type
_entity_poly.pdbx_seq_one_letter_code
_entity_poly.pdbx_strand_id
1 'polypeptide(L)'
;IRFGPLNKHDLALSEEMLKTSPVLKPGDILINDRGFISRPILNYLKNKRKVDTYVPLRKDMDAYKYAVEISQRSGNWLPHPNQNRKNQCINFVPHIGPCWQSACPSHDVDLNSCVVWDKESNEYFVFATTDTSKSAKDILKIYELRPEIEEDYRQLKDFWKIEDFKSTKLNMIAFHIVCVLFGYLFFQIYTMLPEGEKLAGKSLPIVLKTYDAKPQSFVVLYADYEFGVITLLDMMKLYSACGQIVKEKIEKVMENL
;
A
#
# COMPACT_ATOMS: atom_id res chain seq x y z
N ILE A 1 -6.08 -5.58 9.21
CA ILE A 1 -5.13 -6.70 9.40
C ILE A 1 -5.91 -7.90 9.92
N ARG A 2 -5.58 -9.08 9.42
CA ARG A 2 -6.08 -10.36 9.89
C ARG A 2 -4.91 -11.25 10.27
N PHE A 3 -5.02 -11.92 11.39
CA PHE A 3 -4.07 -12.92 11.84
C PHE A 3 -4.70 -14.30 11.65
N GLY A 4 -3.92 -15.26 11.23
CA GLY A 4 -4.35 -16.64 11.05
C GLY A 4 -3.24 -17.63 11.40
N PRO A 5 -3.59 -18.90 11.62
CA PRO A 5 -2.59 -19.93 11.84
C PRO A 5 -1.75 -20.16 10.58
N LEU A 6 -0.50 -20.59 10.75
CA LEU A 6 0.47 -20.78 9.66
C LEU A 6 0.00 -21.72 8.55
N ASN A 7 -0.93 -22.63 8.86
CA ASN A 7 -1.48 -23.58 7.88
C ASN A 7 -2.68 -23.02 7.09
N LYS A 8 -3.16 -21.83 7.41
CA LYS A 8 -4.24 -21.20 6.65
C LYS A 8 -3.66 -20.46 5.45
N HIS A 9 -4.13 -20.82 4.26
CA HIS A 9 -3.66 -20.20 3.01
C HIS A 9 -4.02 -18.72 2.95
N ASP A 10 -3.11 -17.87 2.49
CA ASP A 10 -3.25 -16.41 2.43
C ASP A 10 -4.49 -15.97 1.65
N LEU A 11 -4.85 -16.71 0.58
CA LEU A 11 -6.05 -16.44 -0.20
C LEU A 11 -7.32 -16.52 0.68
N ALA A 12 -7.42 -17.52 1.55
CA ALA A 12 -8.60 -17.69 2.42
C ALA A 12 -8.69 -16.57 3.46
N LEU A 13 -7.56 -16.12 4.01
CA LEU A 13 -7.51 -14.96 4.91
C LEU A 13 -7.88 -13.66 4.20
N SER A 14 -7.39 -13.49 2.97
CA SER A 14 -7.70 -12.35 2.13
C SER A 14 -9.19 -12.29 1.78
N GLU A 15 -9.79 -13.41 1.39
CA GLU A 15 -11.23 -13.48 1.10
C GLU A 15 -12.08 -13.08 2.32
N GLU A 16 -11.75 -13.59 3.49
CA GLU A 16 -12.43 -13.24 4.73
C GLU A 16 -12.30 -11.75 5.05
N MET A 17 -11.08 -11.20 4.91
CA MET A 17 -10.81 -9.79 5.13
C MET A 17 -11.60 -8.91 4.15
N LEU A 18 -11.57 -9.22 2.84
CA LEU A 18 -12.24 -8.44 1.82
C LEU A 18 -13.76 -8.45 1.96
N LYS A 19 -14.33 -9.59 2.39
CA LYS A 19 -15.77 -9.70 2.65
C LYS A 19 -16.23 -8.87 3.85
N THR A 20 -15.40 -8.73 4.88
CA THR A 20 -15.75 -8.08 6.15
C THR A 20 -15.15 -6.69 6.34
N SER A 21 -14.28 -6.24 5.44
CA SER A 21 -13.61 -4.95 5.56
C SER A 21 -14.59 -3.77 5.56
N PRO A 22 -14.56 -2.90 6.58
CA PRO A 22 -15.36 -1.67 6.59
C PRO A 22 -14.74 -0.57 5.72
N VAL A 23 -13.49 -0.74 5.30
CA VAL A 23 -12.72 0.29 4.56
C VAL A 23 -13.13 0.31 3.09
N LEU A 24 -13.37 -0.86 2.47
CA LEU A 24 -13.77 -0.94 1.06
C LEU A 24 -15.17 -0.35 0.85
N LYS A 25 -15.25 0.64 -0.03
CA LYS A 25 -16.48 1.34 -0.40
C LYS A 25 -16.86 1.06 -1.86
N PRO A 26 -18.15 1.21 -2.22
CA PRO A 26 -18.55 1.17 -3.61
C PRO A 26 -17.78 2.19 -4.47
N GLY A 27 -17.26 1.73 -5.60
CA GLY A 27 -16.44 2.56 -6.51
C GLY A 27 -14.93 2.49 -6.23
N ASP A 28 -14.50 1.85 -5.15
CA ASP A 28 -13.09 1.61 -4.91
C ASP A 28 -12.50 0.64 -5.95
N ILE A 29 -11.20 0.76 -6.15
CA ILE A 29 -10.41 -0.11 -7.02
C ILE A 29 -9.48 -0.95 -6.14
N LEU A 30 -9.48 -2.26 -6.36
CA LEU A 30 -8.58 -3.20 -5.70
C LEU A 30 -7.56 -3.74 -6.71
N ILE A 31 -6.29 -3.50 -6.45
CA ILE A 31 -5.19 -4.05 -7.25
C ILE A 31 -4.61 -5.25 -6.49
N ASN A 32 -4.72 -6.43 -7.08
CA ASN A 32 -4.27 -7.68 -6.48
C ASN A 32 -3.05 -8.27 -7.19
N ASP A 33 -2.26 -9.05 -6.48
CA ASP A 33 -1.28 -9.93 -7.07
C ASP A 33 -1.94 -11.21 -7.62
N ARG A 34 -1.25 -11.88 -8.54
CA ARG A 34 -1.69 -13.16 -9.17
C ARG A 34 -1.99 -14.28 -8.16
N GLY A 35 -1.39 -14.22 -6.95
CA GLY A 35 -1.65 -15.17 -5.88
C GLY A 35 -3.03 -15.02 -5.24
N PHE A 36 -3.68 -13.87 -5.41
CA PHE A 36 -4.98 -13.55 -4.82
C PHE A 36 -6.13 -13.61 -5.84
N ILE A 37 -5.92 -14.26 -6.98
CA ILE A 37 -6.98 -14.43 -7.97
C ILE A 37 -7.94 -15.54 -7.57
N SER A 38 -9.22 -15.20 -7.40
CA SER A 38 -10.29 -16.13 -7.04
C SER A 38 -11.59 -15.68 -7.69
N ARG A 39 -12.20 -16.55 -8.50
CA ARG A 39 -13.46 -16.24 -9.18
C ARG A 39 -14.57 -15.86 -8.21
N PRO A 40 -14.82 -16.62 -7.13
CA PRO A 40 -15.84 -16.25 -6.13
C PRO A 40 -15.62 -14.87 -5.51
N ILE A 41 -14.36 -14.49 -5.23
CA ILE A 41 -14.09 -13.19 -4.62
C ILE A 41 -14.28 -12.04 -5.62
N LEU A 42 -13.89 -12.22 -6.89
CA LEU A 42 -14.13 -11.22 -7.93
C LEU A 42 -15.63 -10.97 -8.11
N ASN A 43 -16.43 -12.04 -8.17
CA ASN A 43 -17.88 -11.96 -8.25
C ASN A 43 -18.49 -11.24 -7.04
N TYR A 44 -18.03 -11.56 -5.84
CA TYR A 44 -18.48 -10.92 -4.61
C TYR A 44 -18.14 -9.41 -4.59
N LEU A 45 -16.89 -9.06 -4.89
CA LEU A 45 -16.44 -7.67 -4.89
C LEU A 45 -17.21 -6.84 -5.90
N LYS A 46 -17.35 -7.29 -7.14
CA LYS A 46 -18.09 -6.56 -8.17
C LYS A 46 -19.57 -6.48 -7.88
N ASN A 47 -20.21 -7.62 -7.60
CA ASN A 47 -21.68 -7.69 -7.50
C ASN A 47 -22.21 -7.16 -6.17
N LYS A 48 -21.53 -7.46 -5.04
CA LYS A 48 -22.01 -7.10 -3.70
C LYS A 48 -21.37 -5.82 -3.16
N ARG A 49 -20.06 -5.66 -3.37
CA ARG A 49 -19.32 -4.51 -2.82
C ARG A 49 -19.22 -3.34 -3.78
N LYS A 50 -19.49 -3.56 -5.09
CA LYS A 50 -19.32 -2.57 -6.16
C LYS A 50 -17.87 -2.05 -6.24
N VAL A 51 -16.91 -2.94 -6.04
CA VAL A 51 -15.47 -2.71 -6.10
C VAL A 51 -14.93 -3.38 -7.35
N ASP A 52 -14.16 -2.66 -8.13
CA ASP A 52 -13.49 -3.19 -9.30
C ASP A 52 -12.11 -3.75 -8.93
N THR A 53 -11.75 -4.86 -9.57
CA THR A 53 -10.49 -5.55 -9.28
C THR A 53 -9.61 -5.58 -10.52
N TYR A 54 -8.32 -5.35 -10.31
CA TYR A 54 -7.27 -5.45 -11.32
C TYR A 54 -6.27 -6.51 -10.86
N VAL A 55 -6.02 -7.52 -11.69
CA VAL A 55 -5.21 -8.68 -11.30
C VAL A 55 -4.51 -9.29 -12.51
N PRO A 56 -3.23 -9.70 -12.39
CA PRO A 56 -2.55 -10.44 -13.45
C PRO A 56 -3.02 -11.89 -13.46
N LEU A 57 -3.25 -12.42 -14.65
CA LEU A 57 -3.61 -13.83 -14.83
C LEU A 57 -2.36 -14.72 -14.81
N ARG A 58 -2.50 -15.94 -14.29
CA ARG A 58 -1.46 -16.95 -14.35
C ARG A 58 -1.45 -17.64 -15.71
N LYS A 59 -0.28 -18.05 -16.17
CA LYS A 59 -0.07 -18.70 -17.48
C LYS A 59 -0.85 -20.04 -17.65
N ASP A 60 -1.17 -20.70 -16.54
CA ASP A 60 -1.93 -21.95 -16.52
C ASP A 60 -3.44 -21.77 -16.71
N MET A 61 -3.97 -20.55 -16.54
CA MET A 61 -5.39 -20.26 -16.61
C MET A 61 -5.91 -20.24 -18.07
N ASP A 62 -7.12 -20.77 -18.28
CA ASP A 62 -7.73 -20.78 -19.62
C ASP A 62 -8.05 -19.37 -20.12
N ALA A 63 -8.45 -18.45 -19.23
CA ALA A 63 -8.65 -17.04 -19.59
C ALA A 63 -7.35 -16.36 -20.05
N TYR A 64 -6.20 -16.72 -19.48
CA TYR A 64 -4.90 -16.25 -19.96
C TYR A 64 -4.60 -16.76 -21.37
N LYS A 65 -4.71 -18.07 -21.57
CA LYS A 65 -4.43 -18.71 -22.87
C LYS A 65 -5.31 -18.13 -23.97
N TYR A 66 -6.60 -17.98 -23.69
CA TYR A 66 -7.57 -17.37 -24.59
C TYR A 66 -7.19 -15.92 -24.94
N ALA A 67 -6.88 -15.08 -23.93
CA ALA A 67 -6.49 -13.70 -24.17
C ALA A 67 -5.24 -13.58 -25.05
N VAL A 68 -4.24 -14.42 -24.83
CA VAL A 68 -3.02 -14.47 -25.66
C VAL A 68 -3.35 -14.91 -27.08
N GLU A 69 -4.12 -15.97 -27.25
CA GLU A 69 -4.52 -16.48 -28.57
C GLU A 69 -5.28 -15.44 -29.39
N ILE A 70 -6.27 -14.77 -28.77
CA ILE A 70 -7.05 -13.73 -29.45
C ILE A 70 -6.18 -12.53 -29.82
N SER A 71 -5.26 -12.10 -28.92
CA SER A 71 -4.36 -10.99 -29.23
C SER A 71 -3.39 -11.32 -30.37
N GLN A 72 -2.90 -12.54 -30.46
CA GLN A 72 -2.08 -13.01 -31.59
C GLN A 72 -2.86 -13.03 -32.90
N ARG A 73 -4.08 -13.54 -32.87
CA ARG A 73 -4.96 -13.62 -34.06
C ARG A 73 -5.40 -12.25 -34.57
N SER A 74 -5.72 -11.32 -33.65
CA SER A 74 -6.16 -9.97 -34.02
C SER A 74 -5.03 -9.14 -34.61
N GLY A 75 -3.80 -9.34 -34.14
CA GLY A 75 -2.64 -8.57 -34.56
C GLY A 75 -2.69 -7.07 -34.22
N ASN A 76 -3.68 -6.59 -33.47
CA ASN A 76 -3.91 -5.20 -33.17
C ASN A 76 -3.00 -4.70 -32.01
N TRP A 77 -1.69 -4.78 -32.24
CA TRP A 77 -0.70 -4.40 -31.24
C TRP A 77 -0.42 -2.89 -31.26
N LEU A 78 -0.59 -2.25 -30.11
CA LEU A 78 -0.22 -0.87 -29.88
C LEU A 78 1.11 -0.80 -29.10
N PRO A 79 1.89 0.26 -29.27
CA PRO A 79 3.10 0.44 -28.48
C PRO A 79 2.74 0.59 -26.99
N HIS A 80 3.64 0.11 -26.13
CA HIS A 80 3.48 0.26 -24.68
C HIS A 80 3.43 1.74 -24.31
N PRO A 81 2.52 2.21 -23.42
CA PRO A 81 2.39 3.62 -23.06
C PRO A 81 3.63 4.18 -22.35
N ASN A 82 4.38 3.34 -21.64
CA ASN A 82 5.63 3.74 -21.02
C ASN A 82 6.78 3.69 -22.06
N GLN A 83 7.34 4.85 -22.39
CA GLN A 83 8.42 5.02 -23.38
C GLN A 83 9.70 4.24 -23.05
N ASN A 84 9.93 3.89 -21.79
CA ASN A 84 11.07 3.08 -21.37
C ASN A 84 10.93 1.60 -21.76
N ARG A 85 9.72 1.15 -22.12
CA ARG A 85 9.40 -0.23 -22.50
C ARG A 85 9.20 -0.37 -24.01
N LYS A 86 10.16 0.10 -24.80
CA LYS A 86 10.09 0.15 -26.28
C LYS A 86 9.90 -1.21 -26.95
N ASN A 87 10.37 -2.28 -26.30
CA ASN A 87 10.26 -3.65 -26.83
C ASN A 87 8.92 -4.31 -26.52
N GLN A 88 8.04 -3.62 -25.78
CA GLN A 88 6.75 -4.14 -25.39
C GLN A 88 5.61 -3.52 -26.20
N CYS A 89 4.63 -4.35 -26.51
CA CYS A 89 3.39 -3.92 -27.15
C CYS A 89 2.19 -4.40 -26.32
N ILE A 90 1.09 -3.67 -26.43
CA ILE A 90 -0.16 -3.99 -25.73
C ILE A 90 -1.28 -4.29 -26.72
N ASN A 91 -2.18 -5.18 -26.31
CA ASN A 91 -3.43 -5.46 -27.04
C ASN A 91 -4.60 -5.52 -26.05
N PHE A 92 -5.79 -5.17 -26.52
CA PHE A 92 -7.01 -5.22 -25.72
C PHE A 92 -7.83 -6.44 -26.11
N VAL A 93 -8.16 -7.28 -25.14
CA VAL A 93 -9.05 -8.42 -25.34
C VAL A 93 -10.22 -8.30 -24.36
N PRO A 94 -11.41 -7.98 -24.87
CA PRO A 94 -12.61 -7.91 -24.04
C PRO A 94 -13.21 -9.29 -23.79
N HIS A 95 -14.09 -9.38 -22.82
CA HIS A 95 -14.96 -10.53 -22.57
C HIS A 95 -14.25 -11.87 -22.38
N ILE A 96 -13.13 -11.86 -21.64
CA ILE A 96 -12.38 -13.10 -21.33
C ILE A 96 -13.00 -13.90 -20.16
N GLY A 97 -13.97 -13.33 -19.45
CA GLY A 97 -14.64 -13.96 -18.32
C GLY A 97 -15.26 -15.32 -18.62
N PRO A 98 -16.00 -15.50 -19.74
CA PRO A 98 -16.62 -16.79 -20.11
C PRO A 98 -15.63 -17.93 -20.31
N CYS A 99 -14.36 -17.63 -20.64
CA CYS A 99 -13.31 -18.63 -20.83
C CYS A 99 -12.76 -19.18 -19.52
N TRP A 100 -13.10 -18.58 -18.41
CA TRP A 100 -12.72 -19.05 -17.09
C TRP A 100 -13.85 -19.90 -16.50
N GLN A 101 -13.66 -21.20 -16.40
CA GLN A 101 -14.67 -22.13 -15.90
C GLN A 101 -15.21 -21.69 -14.53
N SER A 102 -16.53 -21.69 -14.42
CA SER A 102 -17.26 -21.32 -13.20
C SER A 102 -18.34 -22.34 -12.90
N ALA A 103 -18.58 -22.55 -11.60
CA ALA A 103 -19.71 -23.36 -11.14
C ALA A 103 -21.07 -22.67 -11.33
N CYS A 104 -21.09 -21.35 -11.54
CA CYS A 104 -22.30 -20.55 -11.63
C CYS A 104 -22.15 -19.43 -12.70
N PRO A 105 -22.10 -19.80 -14.00
CA PRO A 105 -21.78 -18.84 -15.09
C PRO A 105 -22.72 -17.63 -15.16
N SER A 106 -24.00 -17.80 -14.82
CA SER A 106 -24.99 -16.71 -14.84
C SER A 106 -24.77 -15.60 -13.82
N HIS A 107 -23.96 -15.86 -12.80
CA HIS A 107 -23.62 -14.90 -11.75
C HIS A 107 -22.18 -14.39 -11.84
N ASP A 108 -21.43 -14.90 -12.81
CA ASP A 108 -20.05 -14.52 -12.98
C ASP A 108 -19.92 -13.15 -13.64
N VAL A 109 -19.01 -12.35 -13.09
CA VAL A 109 -18.65 -11.09 -13.69
C VAL A 109 -17.79 -11.32 -14.93
N ASP A 110 -18.00 -10.48 -15.92
CA ASP A 110 -17.13 -10.45 -17.08
C ASP A 110 -15.80 -9.77 -16.79
N LEU A 111 -14.81 -10.07 -17.59
CA LEU A 111 -13.46 -9.56 -17.47
C LEU A 111 -12.98 -9.02 -18.81
N ASN A 112 -12.43 -7.82 -18.80
CA ASN A 112 -11.62 -7.30 -19.88
C ASN A 112 -10.13 -7.47 -19.55
N SER A 113 -9.29 -7.51 -20.56
CA SER A 113 -7.85 -7.66 -20.34
C SER A 113 -7.00 -6.78 -21.24
N CYS A 114 -5.85 -6.42 -20.69
CA CYS A 114 -4.70 -5.90 -21.42
C CYS A 114 -3.65 -7.02 -21.52
N VAL A 115 -3.31 -7.41 -22.74
CA VAL A 115 -2.22 -8.34 -23.02
C VAL A 115 -0.99 -7.54 -23.37
N VAL A 116 0.10 -7.75 -22.64
CA VAL A 116 1.41 -7.17 -22.93
C VAL A 116 2.27 -8.25 -23.55
N TRP A 117 2.84 -7.96 -24.70
CA TRP A 117 3.81 -8.81 -25.39
C TRP A 117 5.19 -8.18 -25.33
N ASP A 118 6.12 -8.87 -24.72
CA ASP A 118 7.53 -8.52 -24.76
C ASP A 118 8.17 -9.21 -25.96
N LYS A 119 8.61 -8.42 -26.94
CA LYS A 119 9.16 -8.91 -28.19
C LYS A 119 10.55 -9.53 -28.04
N GLU A 120 11.30 -9.09 -27.03
CA GLU A 120 12.67 -9.54 -26.81
C GLU A 120 12.68 -10.95 -26.18
N SER A 121 11.90 -11.14 -25.11
CA SER A 121 11.76 -12.44 -24.46
C SER A 121 10.71 -13.35 -25.09
N ASN A 122 9.90 -12.80 -26.00
CA ASN A 122 8.71 -13.45 -26.57
C ASN A 122 7.72 -13.95 -25.49
N GLU A 123 7.62 -13.20 -24.38
CA GLU A 123 6.72 -13.52 -23.28
C GLU A 123 5.46 -12.66 -23.32
N TYR A 124 4.38 -13.21 -22.78
CA TYR A 124 3.10 -12.53 -22.65
C TYR A 124 2.74 -12.36 -21.18
N PHE A 125 2.16 -11.19 -20.86
CA PHE A 125 1.59 -10.89 -19.54
C PHE A 125 0.14 -10.43 -19.76
N VAL A 126 -0.79 -10.96 -18.98
CA VAL A 126 -2.20 -10.65 -19.12
C VAL A 126 -2.70 -10.03 -17.82
N PHE A 127 -3.17 -8.79 -17.91
CA PHE A 127 -3.78 -8.05 -16.82
C PHE A 127 -5.28 -7.96 -17.03
N ALA A 128 -6.05 -8.50 -16.12
CA ALA A 128 -7.51 -8.56 -16.19
C ALA A 128 -8.16 -7.60 -15.20
N THR A 129 -9.36 -7.13 -15.56
CA THR A 129 -10.17 -6.29 -14.67
C THR A 129 -11.65 -6.65 -14.78
N THR A 130 -12.37 -6.46 -13.67
CA THR A 130 -13.85 -6.48 -13.65
C THR A 130 -14.47 -5.15 -14.10
N ASP A 131 -13.66 -4.11 -14.29
CA ASP A 131 -14.12 -2.83 -14.87
C ASP A 131 -14.10 -2.91 -16.41
N THR A 132 -15.23 -3.31 -16.97
CA THR A 132 -15.38 -3.49 -18.42
C THR A 132 -15.44 -2.17 -19.20
N SER A 133 -15.40 -1.02 -18.55
CA SER A 133 -15.37 0.29 -19.20
C SER A 133 -13.97 0.75 -19.62
N LYS A 134 -12.92 0.09 -19.14
CA LYS A 134 -11.52 0.52 -19.31
C LYS A 134 -10.87 0.01 -20.58
N SER A 135 -10.04 0.86 -21.17
CA SER A 135 -9.18 0.50 -22.29
C SER A 135 -7.93 -0.29 -21.81
N ALA A 136 -7.19 -0.93 -22.75
CA ALA A 136 -5.93 -1.60 -22.43
C ALA A 136 -4.93 -0.68 -21.72
N LYS A 137 -4.83 0.58 -22.18
CA LYS A 137 -3.93 1.57 -21.56
C LYS A 137 -4.32 1.90 -20.13
N ASP A 138 -5.62 2.03 -19.86
CA ASP A 138 -6.11 2.33 -18.51
C ASP A 138 -5.90 1.15 -17.56
N ILE A 139 -6.17 -0.07 -18.03
CA ILE A 139 -5.93 -1.30 -17.26
C ILE A 139 -4.47 -1.38 -16.83
N LEU A 140 -3.57 -1.18 -17.78
CA LEU A 140 -2.13 -1.26 -17.52
C LEU A 140 -1.68 -0.14 -16.58
N LYS A 141 -2.11 1.12 -16.83
CA LYS A 141 -1.78 2.27 -15.99
C LYS A 141 -2.20 2.07 -14.54
N ILE A 142 -3.41 1.54 -14.32
CA ILE A 142 -3.89 1.26 -12.95
C ILE A 142 -3.06 0.14 -12.32
N TYR A 143 -2.78 -0.94 -13.05
CA TYR A 143 -1.98 -2.02 -12.50
C TYR A 143 -0.52 -1.61 -12.20
N GLU A 144 0.03 -0.67 -12.95
CA GLU A 144 1.37 -0.13 -12.73
C GLU A 144 1.52 0.67 -11.42
N LEU A 145 0.44 0.95 -10.69
CA LEU A 145 0.49 1.48 -9.33
C LEU A 145 0.87 0.41 -8.28
N ARG A 146 0.79 -0.88 -8.65
CA ARG A 146 1.08 -1.98 -7.71
C ARG A 146 2.49 -1.93 -7.08
N PRO A 147 3.57 -1.56 -7.77
CA PRO A 147 4.89 -1.46 -7.14
C PRO A 147 4.97 -0.50 -5.94
N GLU A 148 4.08 0.47 -5.84
CA GLU A 148 4.05 1.39 -4.70
C GLU A 148 3.80 0.65 -3.38
N ILE A 149 2.93 -0.38 -3.39
CA ILE A 149 2.67 -1.19 -2.20
C ILE A 149 3.88 -2.06 -1.81
N GLU A 150 4.69 -2.48 -2.79
CA GLU A 150 5.93 -3.24 -2.51
C GLU A 150 6.96 -2.35 -1.83
N GLU A 151 7.06 -1.08 -2.23
CA GLU A 151 7.93 -0.10 -1.59
C GLU A 151 7.48 0.20 -0.17
N ASP A 152 6.17 0.37 0.07
CA ASP A 152 5.62 0.55 1.41
C ASP A 152 5.92 -0.66 2.30
N TYR A 153 5.75 -1.88 1.76
CA TYR A 153 6.07 -3.12 2.47
C TYR A 153 7.56 -3.22 2.79
N ARG A 154 8.42 -2.86 1.85
CA ARG A 154 9.88 -2.81 2.06
C ARG A 154 10.23 -1.83 3.17
N GLN A 155 9.64 -0.64 3.16
CA GLN A 155 9.86 0.34 4.23
C GLN A 155 9.42 -0.20 5.59
N LEU A 156 8.24 -0.79 5.69
CA LEU A 156 7.73 -1.37 6.93
C LEU A 156 8.64 -2.48 7.45
N LYS A 157 9.16 -3.36 6.59
CA LYS A 157 10.07 -4.45 6.97
C LYS A 157 11.46 -3.95 7.33
N ASP A 158 12.09 -3.22 6.43
CA ASP A 158 13.51 -2.89 6.53
C ASP A 158 13.77 -1.77 7.54
N PHE A 159 12.92 -0.76 7.58
CA PHE A 159 13.16 0.44 8.38
C PHE A 159 12.32 0.50 9.65
N TRP A 160 11.05 0.12 9.56
CA TRP A 160 10.11 0.13 10.69
C TRP A 160 10.08 -1.17 11.48
N LYS A 161 10.81 -2.21 11.03
CA LYS A 161 10.98 -3.48 11.74
C LYS A 161 9.66 -4.15 12.13
N ILE A 162 8.67 -4.13 11.23
CA ILE A 162 7.34 -4.69 11.50
C ILE A 162 7.37 -6.19 11.83
N GLU A 163 8.40 -6.91 11.38
CA GLU A 163 8.59 -8.35 11.61
C GLU A 163 9.55 -8.66 12.78
N ASP A 164 10.14 -7.65 13.44
CA ASP A 164 11.10 -7.86 14.54
C ASP A 164 10.37 -8.06 15.88
N PHE A 165 9.66 -9.16 16.00
CA PHE A 165 8.89 -9.52 17.19
C PHE A 165 9.80 -9.94 18.34
N LYS A 166 9.62 -9.36 19.51
CA LYS A 166 10.31 -9.75 20.76
C LYS A 166 9.49 -10.73 21.61
N SER A 167 8.37 -11.22 21.09
CA SER A 167 7.46 -12.14 21.78
C SER A 167 6.80 -13.10 20.81
N THR A 168 6.48 -14.29 21.27
CA THR A 168 5.67 -15.29 20.54
C THR A 168 4.17 -15.19 20.87
N LYS A 169 3.79 -14.34 21.83
CA LYS A 169 2.39 -14.17 22.22
C LYS A 169 1.65 -13.35 21.18
N LEU A 170 0.54 -13.88 20.65
CA LEU A 170 -0.23 -13.23 19.58
C LEU A 170 -0.63 -11.79 19.91
N ASN A 171 -1.06 -11.52 21.15
CA ASN A 171 -1.45 -10.17 21.56
C ASN A 171 -0.27 -9.17 21.50
N MET A 172 0.93 -9.62 21.85
CA MET A 172 2.14 -8.78 21.78
C MET A 172 2.57 -8.55 20.35
N ILE A 173 2.46 -9.56 19.50
CA ILE A 173 2.71 -9.43 18.06
C ILE A 173 1.71 -8.45 17.44
N ALA A 174 0.43 -8.60 17.73
CA ALA A 174 -0.61 -7.71 17.25
C ALA A 174 -0.38 -6.26 17.70
N PHE A 175 -0.04 -6.06 18.98
CA PHE A 175 0.27 -4.75 19.53
C PHE A 175 1.48 -4.11 18.84
N HIS A 176 2.58 -4.87 18.65
CA HIS A 176 3.76 -4.41 17.93
C HIS A 176 3.41 -3.93 16.52
N ILE A 177 2.68 -4.75 15.75
CA ILE A 177 2.25 -4.40 14.39
C ILE A 177 1.42 -3.13 14.37
N VAL A 178 0.46 -3.01 15.29
CA VAL A 178 -0.38 -1.80 15.40
C VAL A 178 0.47 -0.58 15.69
N CYS A 179 1.40 -0.64 16.65
CA CYS A 179 2.28 0.47 16.99
C CYS A 179 3.16 0.89 15.79
N VAL A 180 3.74 -0.07 15.06
CA VAL A 180 4.55 0.20 13.88
C VAL A 180 3.73 0.88 12.78
N LEU A 181 2.53 0.39 12.50
CA LEU A 181 1.66 0.98 11.49
C LEU A 181 1.19 2.39 11.88
N PHE A 182 0.87 2.63 13.15
CA PHE A 182 0.57 3.98 13.63
C PHE A 182 1.77 4.90 13.47
N GLY A 183 2.96 4.46 13.88
CA GLY A 183 4.19 5.24 13.70
C GLY A 183 4.43 5.60 12.23
N TYR A 184 4.30 4.62 11.33
CA TYR A 184 4.41 4.84 9.88
C TYR A 184 3.38 5.84 9.37
N LEU A 185 2.11 5.69 9.75
CA LEU A 185 1.04 6.60 9.37
C LEU A 185 1.29 8.02 9.87
N PHE A 186 1.66 8.19 11.13
CA PHE A 186 1.99 9.51 11.69
C PHE A 186 3.16 10.16 10.96
N PHE A 187 4.18 9.36 10.61
CA PHE A 187 5.30 9.85 9.82
C PHE A 187 4.85 10.34 8.44
N GLN A 188 4.01 9.58 7.74
CA GLN A 188 3.47 9.99 6.45
C GLN A 188 2.63 11.27 6.55
N ILE A 189 1.75 11.35 7.53
CA ILE A 189 0.95 12.57 7.79
C ILE A 189 1.86 13.76 8.08
N TYR A 190 2.89 13.57 8.92
CA TYR A 190 3.83 14.63 9.26
C TYR A 190 4.56 15.18 8.03
N THR A 191 4.97 14.32 7.10
CA THR A 191 5.63 14.74 5.85
C THR A 191 4.71 15.54 4.91
N MET A 192 3.39 15.50 5.12
CA MET A 192 2.41 16.30 4.38
C MET A 192 2.17 17.68 5.00
N LEU A 193 2.64 17.90 6.22
CA LEU A 193 2.54 19.18 6.90
C LEU A 193 3.70 20.10 6.48
N PRO A 194 3.54 21.44 6.53
CA PRO A 194 4.60 22.38 6.17
C PRO A 194 5.91 22.14 6.93
N GLU A 195 5.82 21.76 8.21
CA GLU A 195 6.97 21.46 9.06
C GLU A 195 7.74 20.22 8.61
N GLY A 196 7.03 19.24 8.07
CA GLY A 196 7.57 17.96 7.60
C GLY A 196 7.92 17.90 6.11
N GLU A 197 7.57 18.92 5.31
CA GLU A 197 7.73 18.91 3.84
C GLU A 197 9.16 18.61 3.40
N LYS A 198 10.16 19.08 4.14
CA LYS A 198 11.59 18.80 3.88
C LYS A 198 11.96 17.32 4.01
N LEU A 199 11.11 16.53 4.63
CA LEU A 199 11.26 15.10 4.84
C LEU A 199 10.45 14.27 3.83
N ALA A 200 9.59 14.90 3.05
CA ALA A 200 8.78 14.23 2.05
C ALA A 200 9.67 13.47 1.06
N GLY A 201 9.33 12.21 0.77
CA GLY A 201 10.09 11.33 -0.11
C GLY A 201 11.42 10.80 0.47
N LYS A 202 11.76 11.12 1.74
CA LYS A 202 12.94 10.57 2.41
C LYS A 202 12.58 9.32 3.18
N SER A 203 13.44 8.30 3.13
CA SER A 203 13.27 7.10 3.93
C SER A 203 13.56 7.38 5.42
N LEU A 204 12.93 6.62 6.31
CA LEU A 204 13.12 6.77 7.77
C LEU A 204 14.60 6.78 8.20
N PRO A 205 15.52 5.93 7.68
CA PRO A 205 16.93 5.98 8.05
C PRO A 205 17.61 7.31 7.70
N ILE A 206 17.25 7.93 6.58
CA ILE A 206 17.79 9.25 6.19
C ILE A 206 17.29 10.31 7.16
N VAL A 207 16.00 10.24 7.52
CA VAL A 207 15.40 11.15 8.51
C VAL A 207 16.08 10.99 9.86
N LEU A 208 16.21 9.78 10.38
CA LEU A 208 16.87 9.51 11.65
C LEU A 208 18.31 10.03 11.67
N LYS A 209 19.09 9.78 10.61
CA LYS A 209 20.46 10.34 10.50
C LYS A 209 20.48 11.86 10.55
N THR A 210 19.48 12.50 9.97
CA THR A 210 19.36 13.97 9.99
C THR A 210 19.08 14.47 11.41
N TYR A 211 18.34 13.73 12.22
CA TYR A 211 18.05 14.03 13.62
C TYR A 211 19.19 13.61 14.55
N ASP A 212 19.82 12.44 14.33
CA ASP A 212 20.97 11.97 15.13
C ASP A 212 22.18 12.92 15.01
N ALA A 213 22.36 13.51 13.83
CA ALA A 213 23.42 14.51 13.62
C ALA A 213 23.21 15.82 14.40
N LYS A 214 22.02 16.03 14.93
CA LYS A 214 21.67 17.15 15.80
C LYS A 214 20.94 16.60 17.01
N PRO A 215 21.63 16.28 18.11
CA PRO A 215 20.97 15.83 19.32
C PRO A 215 19.95 16.89 19.75
N GLN A 216 18.69 16.59 19.53
CA GLN A 216 17.59 17.44 19.94
C GLN A 216 17.00 16.84 21.22
N SER A 217 17.32 17.44 22.33
CA SER A 217 16.55 17.19 23.54
C SER A 217 15.24 17.96 23.45
N PHE A 218 14.13 17.27 23.65
CA PHE A 218 12.81 17.89 23.68
C PHE A 218 12.37 18.05 25.12
N VAL A 219 11.72 19.18 25.40
CA VAL A 219 11.07 19.44 26.69
C VAL A 219 9.58 19.49 26.45
N VAL A 220 8.85 18.72 27.22
CA VAL A 220 7.39 18.77 27.23
C VAL A 220 6.96 19.75 28.29
N LEU A 221 6.28 20.80 27.86
CA LEU A 221 5.65 21.77 28.76
C LEU A 221 4.18 21.41 28.91
N TYR A 222 3.70 21.38 30.15
CA TYR A 222 2.30 21.12 30.46
C TYR A 222 1.76 22.23 31.34
N ALA A 223 0.72 22.88 30.90
CA ALA A 223 -0.01 23.86 31.65
C ALA A 223 -1.46 23.95 31.17
N ASP A 224 -2.39 24.13 32.06
CA ASP A 224 -3.81 24.38 31.77
C ASP A 224 -4.46 23.37 30.81
N TYR A 225 -4.13 22.07 30.97
CA TYR A 225 -4.59 20.96 30.11
C TYR A 225 -4.07 20.99 28.67
N GLU A 226 -3.15 21.90 28.36
CA GLU A 226 -2.42 21.94 27.10
C GLU A 226 -0.98 21.46 27.31
N PHE A 227 -0.43 20.79 26.32
CA PHE A 227 0.99 20.45 26.34
C PHE A 227 1.65 20.93 25.04
N GLY A 228 2.87 21.40 25.17
CA GLY A 228 3.73 21.79 24.06
C GLY A 228 5.04 21.04 24.10
N VAL A 229 5.63 20.80 22.96
CA VAL A 229 6.96 20.22 22.83
C VAL A 229 7.87 21.27 22.20
N ILE A 230 8.94 21.63 22.90
CA ILE A 230 9.93 22.58 22.41
C ILE A 230 11.32 21.96 22.42
N THR A 231 12.22 22.47 21.59
CA THR A 231 13.62 22.02 21.63
C THR A 231 14.30 22.54 22.89
N LEU A 232 15.31 21.80 23.39
CA LEU A 232 16.12 22.28 24.51
C LEU A 232 16.73 23.67 24.24
N LEU A 233 17.14 23.92 22.99
CA LEU A 233 17.70 25.19 22.57
C LEU A 233 16.68 26.33 22.70
N ASP A 234 15.42 26.09 22.30
CA ASP A 234 14.37 27.10 22.42
C ASP A 234 13.96 27.30 23.88
N MET A 235 13.96 26.25 24.69
CA MET A 235 13.77 26.36 26.14
C MET A 235 14.88 27.20 26.78
N MET A 236 16.14 26.98 26.38
CA MET A 236 17.27 27.81 26.89
C MET A 236 17.15 29.26 26.47
N LYS A 237 16.68 29.54 25.25
CA LYS A 237 16.39 30.93 24.82
C LYS A 237 15.28 31.55 25.65
N LEU A 238 14.17 30.84 25.85
CA LEU A 238 13.07 31.29 26.71
C LEU A 238 13.55 31.54 28.14
N TYR A 239 14.30 30.57 28.71
CA TYR A 239 14.90 30.72 30.05
C TYR A 239 15.80 31.95 30.14
N SER A 240 16.68 32.19 29.16
CA SER A 240 17.55 33.36 29.15
C SER A 240 16.77 34.68 29.04
N ALA A 241 15.63 34.67 28.35
CA ALA A 241 14.75 35.83 28.22
C ALA A 241 13.85 36.10 29.46
N CYS A 242 13.70 35.11 30.35
CA CYS A 242 12.88 35.25 31.55
C CYS A 242 13.51 36.18 32.57
N GLY A 243 12.68 36.93 33.29
CA GLY A 243 13.11 37.70 34.47
C GLY A 243 13.56 36.80 35.62
N GLN A 244 14.35 37.37 36.55
CA GLN A 244 14.99 36.65 37.63
C GLN A 244 14.02 35.80 38.48
N ILE A 245 12.84 36.35 38.79
CA ILE A 245 11.81 35.67 39.60
C ILE A 245 11.34 34.34 38.93
N VAL A 246 11.23 34.34 37.60
CA VAL A 246 10.81 33.14 36.83
C VAL A 246 11.93 32.11 36.81
N LYS A 247 13.20 32.56 36.67
CA LYS A 247 14.38 31.68 36.72
C LYS A 247 14.46 30.93 38.04
N GLU A 248 14.34 31.63 39.17
CA GLU A 248 14.37 31.03 40.50
C GLU A 248 13.25 30.01 40.73
N LYS A 249 12.06 30.23 40.13
CA LYS A 249 10.96 29.27 40.19
C LYS A 249 11.27 28.02 39.37
N ILE A 250 11.85 28.16 38.19
CA ILE A 250 12.22 27.04 37.33
C ILE A 250 13.33 26.20 37.98
N GLU A 251 14.37 26.86 38.52
CA GLU A 251 15.48 26.20 39.21
C GLU A 251 14.97 25.39 40.42
N LYS A 252 14.06 25.96 41.21
CA LYS A 252 13.45 25.27 42.34
C LYS A 252 12.60 24.06 41.96
N VAL A 253 12.00 24.06 40.78
CA VAL A 253 11.29 22.87 40.24
C VAL A 253 12.28 21.83 39.78
N MET A 254 13.38 22.25 39.11
CA MET A 254 14.40 21.32 38.62
C MET A 254 15.20 20.65 39.75
N GLU A 255 15.39 21.32 40.91
CA GLU A 255 16.02 20.73 42.08
C GLU A 255 15.18 19.64 42.78
N ASN A 256 13.88 19.58 42.46
CA ASN A 256 12.93 18.61 43.02
C ASN A 256 12.56 17.47 42.04
N LEU A 257 13.17 17.42 40.85
CA LEU A 257 13.06 16.34 39.86
C LEU A 257 14.30 15.42 39.89
#